data_d4a597b2511b68f53f31438d63748f2d
#
_entry.id   d4a597b2511b68f53f31438d63748f2d
#
_cell.length_a   1.000
_cell.length_b   1.000
_cell.length_c   1.000
_cell.angle_alpha   90.00
_cell.angle_beta   90.00
_cell.angle_gamma   90.00
#
_symmetry.space_group_name_H-M   'P 1'
#
loop_
_entity.id
_entity.type
_entity.pdbx_description
1 polymer ?
#
loop_
_entity_poly.entity_id
_entity_poly.type
_entity_poly.pdbx_seq_one_letter_code
_entity_poly.pdbx_strand_id
1 'polypeptide(L)'
;MQTNYTQFRPDLKGVKIKKTEISKNIYHIYAKRLDKRPKCCNKKMNIKDYRTVHIKDTEYRSNQVIIHVEKQRYVCSCCKKTVTSKLDFVDFNHSISTNVRKEVENKIKDIKSFTQVSKELKISISSVLRIFNSIVIPIKDLDTNILYMDEFKGNADGEKYQLAIYDNNKTLVTVLKNRKSNTIRDFLFTLDVKPRIIVTDLFMQFRNVINSTLGDVEIVADKYHFVRQVEWMIRDLRTRMYNSNIKFKDLKKYWKLLATRPSKLSYKQLEVLKRLKALDTKIRDCYGYKESFYKLMEIENIEEFCIEFDNYIEKLERSEIKESLYLA
;
A
#
# COMPACT_ATOMS: atom_id res chain seq x y z
N MET A 1 43.36 -21.15 -1.38
CA MET A 1 42.77 -20.43 -2.55
C MET A 1 42.18 -19.11 -2.06
N GLN A 2 42.79 -17.97 -2.37
CA GLN A 2 42.19 -16.66 -2.13
C GLN A 2 41.10 -16.50 -3.20
N THR A 3 39.85 -16.80 -2.83
CA THR A 3 38.72 -16.46 -3.67
C THR A 3 38.65 -14.93 -3.74
N ASN A 4 38.84 -14.39 -4.92
CA ASN A 4 38.76 -12.94 -5.20
C ASN A 4 37.33 -12.46 -5.01
N TYR A 5 36.90 -12.27 -3.75
CA TYR A 5 35.57 -11.75 -3.39
C TYR A 5 35.30 -10.39 -4.07
N THR A 6 36.36 -9.60 -4.29
CA THR A 6 36.26 -8.34 -5.04
C THR A 6 35.83 -8.50 -6.50
N GLN A 7 36.03 -9.67 -7.13
CA GLN A 7 35.50 -9.93 -8.48
C GLN A 7 33.97 -10.06 -8.49
N PHE A 8 33.38 -10.53 -7.39
CA PHE A 8 31.92 -10.65 -7.23
C PHE A 8 31.26 -9.44 -6.60
N ARG A 9 32.06 -8.55 -6.00
CA ARG A 9 31.60 -7.35 -5.30
C ARG A 9 32.42 -6.12 -5.74
N PRO A 10 32.18 -5.61 -6.96
CA PRO A 10 32.91 -4.46 -7.50
C PRO A 10 32.65 -3.17 -6.70
N ASP A 11 31.63 -3.12 -5.84
CA ASP A 11 31.28 -2.02 -4.96
C ASP A 11 32.18 -1.93 -3.70
N LEU A 12 32.97 -2.98 -3.38
CA LEU A 12 33.98 -2.91 -2.30
C LEU A 12 35.24 -2.15 -2.71
N LYS A 13 35.07 -1.06 -3.46
CA LYS A 13 36.19 -0.20 -3.89
C LYS A 13 36.86 0.48 -2.71
N GLY A 14 38.18 0.66 -2.80
CA GLY A 14 38.97 1.40 -1.82
C GLY A 14 39.25 0.63 -0.52
N VAL A 15 39.01 -0.68 -0.49
CA VAL A 15 39.45 -1.54 0.61
C VAL A 15 40.36 -2.66 0.08
N LYS A 16 41.38 -3.04 0.89
CA LYS A 16 42.24 -4.20 0.64
C LYS A 16 41.82 -5.32 1.56
N ILE A 17 41.42 -6.45 0.99
CA ILE A 17 41.08 -7.67 1.75
C ILE A 17 42.38 -8.27 2.30
N LYS A 18 42.40 -8.58 3.60
CA LYS A 18 43.53 -9.18 4.31
C LYS A 18 43.38 -10.70 4.39
N LYS A 19 42.18 -11.16 4.82
CA LYS A 19 41.84 -12.59 4.90
C LYS A 19 40.31 -12.76 4.84
N THR A 20 39.92 -13.99 4.55
CA THR A 20 38.51 -14.44 4.62
C THR A 20 38.46 -15.76 5.38
N GLU A 21 37.41 -15.99 6.15
CA GLU A 21 37.19 -17.25 6.88
C GLU A 21 35.70 -17.53 7.03
N ILE A 22 35.32 -18.77 7.15
CA ILE A 22 33.93 -19.18 7.43
C ILE A 22 33.92 -19.81 8.83
N SER A 23 33.06 -19.28 9.70
CA SER A 23 32.81 -19.88 11.00
C SER A 23 31.32 -19.73 11.35
N LYS A 24 30.71 -20.80 11.89
CA LYS A 24 29.30 -20.79 12.35
C LYS A 24 28.30 -20.26 11.30
N ASN A 25 28.45 -20.64 10.02
CA ASN A 25 27.65 -20.18 8.89
C ASN A 25 27.74 -18.65 8.61
N ILE A 26 28.82 -18.02 9.07
CA ILE A 26 29.15 -16.64 8.79
C ILE A 26 30.42 -16.57 7.97
N TYR A 27 30.38 -15.85 6.86
CA TYR A 27 31.53 -15.54 6.02
C TYR A 27 32.14 -14.23 6.49
N HIS A 28 33.26 -14.30 7.18
CA HIS A 28 34.01 -13.16 7.69
C HIS A 28 35.02 -12.67 6.66
N ILE A 29 34.96 -11.37 6.35
CA ILE A 29 35.90 -10.69 5.45
C ILE A 29 36.65 -9.65 6.25
N TYR A 30 37.95 -9.80 6.40
CA TYR A 30 38.80 -8.82 7.07
C TYR A 30 39.47 -7.94 6.01
N ALA A 31 39.20 -6.64 6.07
CA ALA A 31 39.69 -5.67 5.10
C ALA A 31 40.26 -4.42 5.79
N LYS A 32 41.12 -3.72 5.07
CA LYS A 32 41.65 -2.43 5.46
C LYS A 32 41.26 -1.36 4.45
N ARG A 33 40.78 -0.20 4.89
CA ARG A 33 40.51 0.93 4.03
C ARG A 33 41.85 1.51 3.50
N LEU A 34 41.90 1.77 2.21
CA LEU A 34 43.01 2.43 1.56
C LEU A 34 42.63 3.89 1.26
N ASP A 35 43.14 4.82 2.06
CA ASP A 35 42.82 6.24 1.91
C ASP A 35 44.05 7.06 1.66
N LYS A 36 43.92 8.15 0.89
CA LYS A 36 44.85 9.24 0.91
C LYS A 36 44.60 10.12 2.15
N ARG A 37 45.69 10.54 2.85
CA ARG A 37 45.58 11.42 4.00
C ARG A 37 44.84 12.71 3.66
N PRO A 38 43.75 13.06 4.35
CA PRO A 38 43.04 14.30 4.09
C PRO A 38 43.87 15.52 4.48
N LYS A 39 43.57 16.67 3.89
CA LYS A 39 44.17 17.95 4.26
C LYS A 39 43.27 18.73 5.21
N CYS A 40 43.88 19.43 6.17
CA CYS A 40 43.22 20.38 7.07
C CYS A 40 44.22 21.46 7.41
N CYS A 41 43.79 22.74 7.52
CA CYS A 41 44.67 23.89 7.75
C CYS A 41 45.89 23.89 6.78
N ASN A 42 45.68 23.63 5.51
CA ASN A 42 46.67 23.52 4.43
C ASN A 42 47.78 22.47 4.65
N LYS A 43 47.67 21.58 5.63
CA LYS A 43 48.63 20.50 5.90
C LYS A 43 47.92 19.14 5.84
N LYS A 44 48.70 18.08 5.48
CA LYS A 44 48.22 16.70 5.56
C LYS A 44 48.01 16.33 7.02
N MET A 45 46.87 15.71 7.32
CA MET A 45 46.56 15.24 8.65
C MET A 45 47.41 14.02 9.05
N ASN A 46 47.73 13.90 10.35
CA ASN A 46 48.45 12.75 10.88
C ASN A 46 47.46 11.60 11.17
N ILE A 47 47.93 10.34 11.07
CA ILE A 47 47.18 9.19 11.52
C ILE A 47 47.11 9.25 13.04
N LYS A 48 45.90 9.21 13.57
CA LYS A 48 45.69 9.18 15.03
C LYS A 48 45.67 7.75 15.55
N ASP A 49 44.80 6.91 14.97
CA ASP A 49 44.62 5.51 15.33
C ASP A 49 43.83 4.77 14.23
N TYR A 50 43.51 3.50 14.48
CA TYR A 50 42.70 2.65 13.65
C TYR A 50 41.47 2.17 14.43
N ARG A 51 40.32 2.10 13.77
CA ARG A 51 39.08 1.55 14.30
C ARG A 51 38.51 0.50 13.39
N THR A 52 38.24 -0.69 13.92
CA THR A 52 37.55 -1.74 13.20
C THR A 52 36.06 -1.52 13.31
N VAL A 53 35.34 -1.56 12.17
CA VAL A 53 33.89 -1.55 12.10
C VAL A 53 33.40 -2.87 11.50
N HIS A 54 32.26 -3.34 11.97
CA HIS A 54 31.63 -4.58 11.53
C HIS A 54 30.40 -4.23 10.71
N ILE A 55 30.38 -4.71 9.46
CA ILE A 55 29.35 -4.34 8.48
C ILE A 55 28.67 -5.62 8.03
N LYS A 56 27.36 -5.69 8.24
CA LYS A 56 26.52 -6.76 7.66
C LYS A 56 26.33 -6.52 6.18
N ASP A 57 26.50 -7.60 5.40
CA ASP A 57 26.34 -7.58 3.96
C ASP A 57 25.37 -8.68 3.50
N THR A 58 25.00 -8.67 2.21
CA THR A 58 24.14 -9.70 1.60
C THR A 58 24.78 -11.07 1.70
N GLU A 59 23.95 -12.12 1.77
CA GLU A 59 24.45 -13.49 1.88
C GLU A 59 25.35 -13.88 0.69
N TYR A 60 26.36 -14.71 0.99
CA TYR A 60 27.20 -15.35 0.00
C TYR A 60 27.26 -16.86 0.24
N ARG A 61 26.87 -17.66 -0.77
CA ARG A 61 26.78 -19.13 -0.69
C ARG A 61 26.07 -19.60 0.59
N SER A 62 24.90 -19.04 0.84
CA SER A 62 24.04 -19.34 2.02
C SER A 62 24.65 -18.99 3.37
N ASN A 63 25.80 -18.31 3.42
CA ASN A 63 26.39 -17.81 4.64
C ASN A 63 26.08 -16.32 4.80
N GLN A 64 25.77 -15.90 6.01
CA GLN A 64 25.68 -14.47 6.34
C GLN A 64 27.08 -13.84 6.19
N VAL A 65 27.17 -12.66 5.57
CA VAL A 65 28.46 -11.97 5.39
C VAL A 65 28.64 -10.87 6.42
N ILE A 66 29.79 -10.87 7.09
CA ILE A 66 30.23 -9.79 7.97
C ILE A 66 31.58 -9.28 7.49
N ILE A 67 31.66 -8.01 7.14
CA ILE A 67 32.89 -7.35 6.70
C ILE A 67 33.48 -6.59 7.89
N HIS A 68 34.67 -6.99 8.32
CA HIS A 68 35.46 -6.33 9.36
C HIS A 68 36.42 -5.36 8.69
N VAL A 69 36.12 -4.07 8.72
CA VAL A 69 36.94 -3.05 8.04
C VAL A 69 37.73 -2.22 9.05
N GLU A 70 39.05 -2.29 8.95
CA GLU A 70 39.95 -1.41 9.67
C GLU A 70 40.00 -0.04 8.96
N LYS A 71 39.45 0.98 9.62
CA LYS A 71 39.38 2.38 9.15
C LYS A 71 40.44 3.21 9.85
N GLN A 72 41.06 4.14 9.12
CA GLN A 72 41.98 5.12 9.67
C GLN A 72 41.24 6.31 10.25
N ARG A 73 41.67 6.78 11.40
CA ARG A 73 41.28 8.08 11.95
C ARG A 73 42.48 9.03 11.86
N TYR A 74 42.17 10.25 11.45
CA TYR A 74 43.19 11.29 11.24
C TYR A 74 42.98 12.44 12.22
N VAL A 75 44.06 13.10 12.60
CA VAL A 75 44.03 14.28 13.44
C VAL A 75 44.82 15.41 12.81
N CYS A 76 44.27 16.62 12.83
CA CYS A 76 44.99 17.80 12.39
C CYS A 76 45.98 18.27 13.48
N SER A 77 47.23 18.48 13.14
CA SER A 77 48.24 18.99 14.08
C SER A 77 47.98 20.43 14.55
N CYS A 78 47.29 21.22 13.71
CA CYS A 78 46.97 22.62 13.96
C CYS A 78 45.70 22.78 14.80
N CYS A 79 44.52 22.43 14.27
CA CYS A 79 43.24 22.70 14.90
C CYS A 79 42.66 21.50 15.70
N LYS A 80 43.41 20.39 15.80
CA LYS A 80 43.04 19.14 16.51
C LYS A 80 41.79 18.45 15.99
N LYS A 81 41.16 18.92 14.90
CA LYS A 81 40.01 18.29 14.28
C LYS A 81 40.34 16.83 13.92
N THR A 82 39.43 15.93 14.28
CA THR A 82 39.55 14.50 13.94
C THR A 82 38.59 14.13 12.78
N VAL A 83 39.09 13.35 11.82
CA VAL A 83 38.33 12.84 10.67
C VAL A 83 38.52 11.34 10.56
N THR A 84 37.45 10.61 10.33
CA THR A 84 37.47 9.15 10.10
C THR A 84 37.24 8.84 8.63
N SER A 85 37.96 7.85 8.10
CA SER A 85 37.77 7.36 6.71
C SER A 85 36.32 6.98 6.46
N LYS A 86 35.79 7.39 5.31
CA LYS A 86 34.46 6.98 4.84
C LYS A 86 34.56 5.68 4.03
N LEU A 87 33.53 4.89 4.04
CA LEU A 87 33.37 3.70 3.18
C LEU A 87 32.31 4.01 2.14
N ASP A 88 32.55 3.63 0.89
CA ASP A 88 31.65 3.96 -0.22
C ASP A 88 30.45 3.02 -0.31
N PHE A 89 30.52 1.87 0.37
CA PHE A 89 29.49 0.84 0.40
C PHE A 89 28.71 0.78 1.73
N VAL A 90 28.81 1.81 2.56
CA VAL A 90 28.07 1.93 3.84
C VAL A 90 27.76 3.39 4.09
N ASP A 91 26.52 3.69 4.41
CA ASP A 91 26.11 5.04 4.77
C ASP A 91 26.79 5.49 6.09
N PHE A 92 26.92 6.80 6.25
CA PHE A 92 27.58 7.36 7.44
C PHE A 92 26.89 6.90 8.73
N ASN A 93 27.68 6.41 9.70
CA ASN A 93 27.23 5.84 10.96
C ASN A 93 26.32 4.59 10.88
N HIS A 94 26.34 3.89 9.75
CA HIS A 94 25.61 2.64 9.60
C HIS A 94 26.54 1.42 9.68
N SER A 95 25.98 0.27 10.07
CA SER A 95 26.64 -1.05 10.14
C SER A 95 26.05 -2.05 9.13
N ILE A 96 25.29 -1.58 8.17
CA ILE A 96 24.63 -2.37 7.13
C ILE A 96 25.09 -1.81 5.77
N SER A 97 25.46 -2.69 4.85
CA SER A 97 25.91 -2.28 3.51
C SER A 97 24.79 -1.68 2.67
N THR A 98 25.13 -0.86 1.70
CA THR A 98 24.19 -0.31 0.73
C THR A 98 23.47 -1.39 -0.07
N ASN A 99 24.07 -2.58 -0.23
CA ASN A 99 23.41 -3.69 -0.91
C ASN A 99 22.31 -4.33 -0.08
N VAL A 100 22.54 -4.54 1.23
CA VAL A 100 21.46 -4.99 2.13
C VAL A 100 20.33 -3.98 2.15
N ARG A 101 20.65 -2.68 2.11
CA ARG A 101 19.63 -1.62 2.00
C ARG A 101 18.78 -1.79 0.74
N LYS A 102 19.40 -1.96 -0.42
CA LYS A 102 18.72 -2.22 -1.71
C LYS A 102 17.87 -3.49 -1.66
N GLU A 103 18.38 -4.56 -1.03
CA GLU A 103 17.61 -5.79 -0.82
C GLU A 103 16.37 -5.58 0.05
N VAL A 104 16.47 -4.79 1.12
CA VAL A 104 15.31 -4.40 1.94
C VAL A 104 14.29 -3.66 1.09
N GLU A 105 14.71 -2.66 0.31
CA GLU A 105 13.85 -1.87 -0.56
C GLU A 105 13.12 -2.74 -1.60
N ASN A 106 13.82 -3.68 -2.23
CA ASN A 106 13.24 -4.61 -3.20
C ASN A 106 12.21 -5.55 -2.54
N LYS A 107 12.57 -6.16 -1.41
CA LYS A 107 11.66 -7.09 -0.70
C LYS A 107 10.40 -6.39 -0.16
N ILE A 108 10.49 -5.12 0.19
CA ILE A 108 9.31 -4.33 0.59
C ILE A 108 8.42 -4.04 -0.62
N LYS A 109 9.00 -3.74 -1.80
CA LYS A 109 8.24 -3.59 -3.05
C LYS A 109 7.48 -4.86 -3.42
N ASP A 110 8.03 -6.04 -3.10
CA ASP A 110 7.39 -7.35 -3.29
C ASP A 110 6.28 -7.65 -2.23
N ILE A 111 5.82 -6.63 -1.49
CA ILE A 111 4.74 -6.72 -0.49
C ILE A 111 5.07 -7.68 0.68
N LYS A 112 6.34 -7.89 1.00
CA LYS A 112 6.75 -8.68 2.16
C LYS A 112 6.61 -7.87 3.45
N SER A 113 6.18 -8.52 4.53
CA SER A 113 6.11 -7.88 5.84
C SER A 113 7.51 -7.56 6.39
N PHE A 114 7.65 -6.50 7.17
CA PHE A 114 8.91 -6.11 7.80
C PHE A 114 9.53 -7.24 8.64
N THR A 115 8.69 -8.04 9.32
CA THR A 115 9.13 -9.20 10.07
C THR A 115 9.72 -10.27 9.16
N GLN A 116 9.14 -10.51 8.01
CA GLN A 116 9.66 -11.47 7.03
C GLN A 116 10.97 -10.99 6.43
N VAL A 117 11.05 -9.72 6.01
CA VAL A 117 12.29 -9.10 5.50
C VAL A 117 13.41 -9.17 6.53
N SER A 118 13.10 -8.86 7.80
CA SER A 118 14.04 -8.97 8.93
C SER A 118 14.62 -10.38 9.09
N LYS A 119 13.76 -11.41 9.02
CA LYS A 119 14.18 -12.81 9.12
C LYS A 119 15.03 -13.24 7.92
N GLU A 120 14.59 -12.93 6.70
CA GLU A 120 15.30 -13.30 5.47
C GLU A 120 16.69 -12.68 5.39
N LEU A 121 16.83 -11.40 5.76
CA LEU A 121 18.10 -10.68 5.70
C LEU A 121 18.90 -10.72 7.00
N LYS A 122 18.38 -11.41 8.03
CA LYS A 122 19.01 -11.55 9.35
C LYS A 122 19.44 -10.21 9.98
N ILE A 123 18.61 -9.18 9.82
CA ILE A 123 18.77 -7.85 10.42
C ILE A 123 17.61 -7.56 11.37
N SER A 124 17.73 -6.57 12.24
CA SER A 124 16.65 -6.21 13.17
C SER A 124 15.46 -5.57 12.43
N ILE A 125 14.23 -5.79 12.91
CA ILE A 125 13.02 -5.12 12.40
C ILE A 125 13.20 -3.60 12.45
N SER A 126 13.82 -3.06 13.52
CA SER A 126 14.11 -1.62 13.63
C SER A 126 15.03 -1.11 12.52
N SER A 127 15.96 -1.96 12.01
CA SER A 127 16.80 -1.61 10.86
C SER A 127 15.99 -1.57 9.57
N VAL A 128 15.07 -2.55 9.37
CA VAL A 128 14.15 -2.56 8.23
C VAL A 128 13.26 -1.31 8.22
N LEU A 129 12.66 -0.98 9.36
CA LEU A 129 11.82 0.23 9.53
C LEU A 129 12.61 1.52 9.26
N ARG A 130 13.85 1.62 9.76
CA ARG A 130 14.70 2.80 9.52
C ARG A 130 15.02 2.97 8.04
N ILE A 131 15.30 1.87 7.33
CA ILE A 131 15.52 1.90 5.88
C ILE A 131 14.23 2.31 5.17
N PHE A 132 13.10 1.69 5.52
CA PHE A 132 11.80 2.04 4.95
C PHE A 132 11.47 3.53 5.10
N ASN A 133 11.61 4.08 6.30
CA ASN A 133 11.35 5.50 6.57
C ASN A 133 12.35 6.46 5.87
N SER A 134 13.47 5.95 5.37
CA SER A 134 14.44 6.73 4.59
C SER A 134 14.24 6.66 3.09
N ILE A 135 13.27 5.85 2.61
CA ILE A 135 12.93 5.77 1.19
C ILE A 135 12.22 7.07 0.79
N VAL A 136 12.85 7.81 -0.10
CA VAL A 136 12.22 8.97 -0.74
C VAL A 136 11.51 8.46 -1.99
N ILE A 137 10.19 8.55 -2.00
CA ILE A 137 9.39 8.28 -3.20
C ILE A 137 9.41 9.57 -4.01
N PRO A 138 9.97 9.57 -5.24
CA PRO A 138 9.93 10.77 -6.07
C PRO A 138 8.47 11.11 -6.38
N ILE A 139 8.08 12.34 -6.10
CA ILE A 139 6.80 12.90 -6.54
C ILE A 139 6.91 13.00 -8.05
N LYS A 140 6.07 12.23 -8.77
CA LYS A 140 5.88 12.41 -10.21
C LYS A 140 4.99 13.62 -10.44
N ASP A 141 5.00 14.14 -11.66
CA ASP A 141 4.02 15.13 -12.09
C ASP A 141 2.62 14.54 -11.89
N LEU A 142 1.87 15.10 -10.96
CA LEU A 142 0.55 14.62 -10.58
C LEU A 142 -0.50 15.38 -11.40
N ASP A 143 -1.41 14.64 -12.03
CA ASP A 143 -2.60 15.23 -12.67
C ASP A 143 -3.75 15.29 -11.65
N THR A 144 -3.77 16.34 -10.86
CA THR A 144 -4.79 16.55 -9.81
C THR A 144 -6.12 17.10 -10.33
N ASN A 145 -6.34 17.17 -11.65
CA ASN A 145 -7.61 17.63 -12.22
C ASN A 145 -8.80 16.74 -11.81
N ILE A 146 -8.55 15.42 -11.68
CA ILE A 146 -9.49 14.46 -11.09
C ILE A 146 -8.80 13.80 -9.92
N LEU A 147 -9.43 13.81 -8.75
CA LEU A 147 -8.96 13.09 -7.56
C LEU A 147 -9.91 11.95 -7.20
N TYR A 148 -9.35 10.82 -6.87
CA TYR A 148 -10.07 9.68 -6.33
C TYR A 148 -9.73 9.54 -4.85
N MET A 149 -10.76 9.48 -4.01
CA MET A 149 -10.63 9.36 -2.56
C MET A 149 -11.30 8.06 -2.11
N ASP A 150 -10.52 7.12 -1.59
CA ASP A 150 -11.01 5.82 -1.15
C ASP A 150 -10.56 5.50 0.28
N GLU A 151 -11.49 4.96 1.06
CA GLU A 151 -11.28 4.61 2.46
C GLU A 151 -10.82 3.17 2.60
N PHE A 152 -9.76 2.96 3.36
CA PHE A 152 -9.32 1.62 3.71
C PHE A 152 -9.04 1.45 5.21
N LYS A 153 -9.16 0.21 5.67
CA LYS A 153 -8.89 -0.14 7.06
C LYS A 153 -7.40 -0.43 7.25
N GLY A 154 -6.65 0.55 7.78
CA GLY A 154 -5.20 0.45 7.96
C GLY A 154 -4.75 0.33 9.41
N ASN A 155 -5.57 0.73 10.39
CA ASN A 155 -5.29 0.72 11.83
C ASN A 155 -3.97 1.43 12.21
N ALA A 156 -3.58 2.50 11.49
CA ALA A 156 -2.38 3.27 11.77
C ALA A 156 -2.68 4.37 12.82
N ASP A 157 -1.72 4.61 13.72
CA ASP A 157 -1.77 5.66 14.74
C ASP A 157 -3.04 5.67 15.61
N GLY A 158 -3.61 4.47 15.87
CA GLY A 158 -4.85 4.33 16.63
C GLY A 158 -6.13 4.65 15.86
N GLU A 159 -6.02 5.07 14.60
CA GLU A 159 -7.16 5.33 13.73
C GLU A 159 -7.52 4.08 12.91
N LYS A 160 -8.81 3.72 12.92
CA LYS A 160 -9.29 2.50 12.25
C LYS A 160 -9.26 2.60 10.73
N TYR A 161 -9.50 3.79 10.19
CA TYR A 161 -9.62 4.04 8.77
C TYR A 161 -8.67 5.14 8.34
N GLN A 162 -7.95 4.89 7.25
CA GLN A 162 -7.13 5.83 6.51
C GLN A 162 -7.81 6.16 5.18
N LEU A 163 -7.42 7.28 4.57
CA LEU A 163 -7.94 7.72 3.28
C LEU A 163 -6.79 7.78 2.27
N ALA A 164 -6.88 6.97 1.22
CA ALA A 164 -5.97 7.02 0.09
C ALA A 164 -6.49 7.99 -0.97
N ILE A 165 -5.61 8.82 -1.51
CA ILE A 165 -5.94 9.80 -2.54
C ILE A 165 -5.09 9.52 -3.75
N TYR A 166 -5.74 9.39 -4.90
CA TYR A 166 -5.12 9.11 -6.19
C TYR A 166 -5.42 10.24 -7.17
N ASP A 167 -4.51 10.46 -8.10
CA ASP A 167 -4.68 11.40 -9.21
C ASP A 167 -5.47 10.79 -10.38
N ASN A 168 -5.66 11.58 -11.45
CA ASN A 168 -6.35 11.15 -12.67
C ASN A 168 -5.69 9.92 -13.33
N ASN A 169 -4.38 9.75 -13.19
CA ASN A 169 -3.62 8.61 -13.69
C ASN A 169 -3.62 7.41 -12.73
N LYS A 170 -4.42 7.49 -11.65
CA LYS A 170 -4.44 6.49 -10.55
C LYS A 170 -3.09 6.33 -9.86
N THR A 171 -2.26 7.38 -9.89
CA THR A 171 -1.03 7.44 -9.10
C THR A 171 -1.38 7.87 -7.68
N LEU A 172 -0.83 7.20 -6.68
CA LEU A 172 -1.05 7.58 -5.29
C LEU A 172 -0.46 8.96 -5.01
N VAL A 173 -1.32 9.92 -4.69
CA VAL A 173 -0.94 11.27 -4.28
C VAL A 173 -0.49 11.27 -2.83
N THR A 174 -1.32 10.74 -1.94
CA THR A 174 -1.04 10.65 -0.50
C THR A 174 -1.96 9.65 0.20
N VAL A 175 -1.59 9.30 1.43
CA VAL A 175 -2.45 8.57 2.37
C VAL A 175 -2.63 9.43 3.61
N LEU A 176 -3.85 9.85 3.87
CA LEU A 176 -4.19 10.59 5.08
C LEU A 176 -4.34 9.64 6.26
N LYS A 177 -3.86 10.07 7.42
CA LYS A 177 -3.85 9.26 8.66
C LYS A 177 -5.25 8.83 9.13
N ASN A 178 -6.29 9.56 8.75
CA ASN A 178 -7.69 9.26 9.03
C ASN A 178 -8.62 9.97 8.02
N ARG A 179 -9.92 9.72 8.14
CA ARG A 179 -10.98 10.31 7.30
C ARG A 179 -11.71 11.49 7.93
N LYS A 180 -11.14 12.11 8.97
CA LYS A 180 -11.78 13.24 9.67
C LYS A 180 -11.78 14.49 8.80
N SER A 181 -12.85 15.29 8.90
CA SER A 181 -13.04 16.49 8.07
C SER A 181 -11.85 17.46 8.14
N ASN A 182 -11.26 17.66 9.31
CA ASN A 182 -10.10 18.53 9.45
C ASN A 182 -8.89 18.02 8.66
N THR A 183 -8.60 16.71 8.74
CA THR A 183 -7.46 16.10 8.01
C THR A 183 -7.66 16.20 6.49
N ILE A 184 -8.89 16.01 6.01
CA ILE A 184 -9.22 16.15 4.59
C ILE A 184 -9.11 17.62 4.17
N ARG A 185 -9.65 18.55 4.97
CA ARG A 185 -9.56 19.99 4.71
C ARG A 185 -8.11 20.47 4.62
N ASP A 186 -7.28 20.05 5.58
CA ASP A 186 -5.85 20.39 5.60
C ASP A 186 -5.15 19.93 4.32
N PHE A 187 -5.46 18.72 3.85
CA PHE A 187 -4.93 18.20 2.59
C PHE A 187 -5.43 19.04 1.39
N LEU A 188 -6.74 19.30 1.30
CA LEU A 188 -7.32 20.04 0.18
C LEU A 188 -6.72 21.44 0.05
N PHE A 189 -6.34 22.08 1.16
CA PHE A 189 -5.62 23.37 1.15
C PHE A 189 -4.17 23.26 0.67
N THR A 190 -3.57 22.08 0.62
CA THR A 190 -2.21 21.91 0.08
C THR A 190 -2.15 21.78 -1.44
N LEU A 191 -3.31 21.69 -2.10
CA LEU A 191 -3.39 21.56 -3.54
C LEU A 191 -3.11 22.91 -4.22
N ASP A 192 -2.08 22.95 -5.07
CA ASP A 192 -1.74 24.16 -5.86
C ASP A 192 -2.83 24.49 -6.89
N VAL A 193 -3.48 23.44 -7.42
CA VAL A 193 -4.56 23.57 -8.40
C VAL A 193 -5.81 22.86 -7.86
N LYS A 194 -6.93 23.58 -7.89
CA LYS A 194 -8.24 23.04 -7.51
C LYS A 194 -8.66 21.93 -8.48
N PRO A 195 -9.01 20.72 -8.00
CA PRO A 195 -9.53 19.67 -8.87
C PRO A 195 -10.88 20.07 -9.46
N ARG A 196 -11.15 19.63 -10.68
CA ARG A 196 -12.46 19.79 -11.31
C ARG A 196 -13.45 18.75 -10.78
N ILE A 197 -12.98 17.52 -10.60
CA ILE A 197 -13.81 16.37 -10.18
C ILE A 197 -13.15 15.68 -8.99
N ILE A 198 -13.96 15.32 -7.99
CA ILE A 198 -13.55 14.43 -6.92
C ILE A 198 -14.46 13.21 -6.90
N VAL A 199 -13.88 12.03 -7.12
CA VAL A 199 -14.57 10.74 -7.03
C VAL A 199 -14.41 10.21 -5.62
N THR A 200 -15.51 9.94 -4.93
CA THR A 200 -15.48 9.46 -3.54
C THR A 200 -16.63 8.48 -3.27
N ASP A 201 -16.58 7.81 -2.11
CA ASP A 201 -17.70 6.98 -1.68
C ASP A 201 -18.94 7.83 -1.29
N LEU A 202 -20.03 7.17 -0.94
CA LEU A 202 -21.30 7.80 -0.58
C LEU A 202 -21.31 8.45 0.81
N PHE A 203 -20.15 8.55 1.48
CA PHE A 203 -20.10 9.06 2.84
C PHE A 203 -20.33 10.57 2.89
N MET A 204 -21.45 10.98 3.44
CA MET A 204 -21.92 12.39 3.44
C MET A 204 -20.89 13.38 4.00
N GLN A 205 -20.05 12.96 4.96
CA GLN A 205 -19.02 13.85 5.51
C GLN A 205 -17.96 14.25 4.46
N PHE A 206 -17.63 13.37 3.49
CA PHE A 206 -16.69 13.72 2.41
C PHE A 206 -17.28 14.82 1.54
N ARG A 207 -18.54 14.65 1.12
CA ARG A 207 -19.26 15.67 0.34
C ARG A 207 -19.28 17.01 1.06
N ASN A 208 -19.63 17.01 2.34
CA ASN A 208 -19.73 18.24 3.14
C ASN A 208 -18.38 18.96 3.28
N VAL A 209 -17.29 18.22 3.56
CA VAL A 209 -15.97 18.84 3.70
C VAL A 209 -15.42 19.34 2.36
N ILE A 210 -15.64 18.62 1.27
CA ILE A 210 -15.21 19.02 -0.08
C ILE A 210 -15.93 20.31 -0.47
N ASN A 211 -17.28 20.34 -0.39
CA ASN A 211 -18.08 21.52 -0.73
C ASN A 211 -17.73 22.74 0.13
N SER A 212 -17.54 22.54 1.45
CA SER A 212 -17.18 23.65 2.35
C SER A 212 -15.77 24.18 2.17
N THR A 213 -14.86 23.39 1.57
CA THR A 213 -13.45 23.75 1.40
C THR A 213 -13.15 24.28 0.00
N LEU A 214 -13.68 23.62 -1.03
CA LEU A 214 -13.38 23.91 -2.43
C LEU A 214 -14.54 24.61 -3.17
N GLY A 215 -15.76 24.64 -2.61
CA GLY A 215 -16.94 25.19 -3.28
C GLY A 215 -17.33 24.36 -4.51
N ASP A 216 -17.47 25.01 -5.67
CA ASP A 216 -17.95 24.39 -6.91
C ASP A 216 -16.95 23.38 -7.49
N VAL A 217 -16.93 22.17 -6.94
CA VAL A 217 -16.24 20.99 -7.45
C VAL A 217 -17.27 19.92 -7.71
N GLU A 218 -17.19 19.30 -8.87
CA GLU A 218 -18.05 18.18 -9.21
C GLU A 218 -17.70 16.95 -8.35
N ILE A 219 -18.66 16.46 -7.57
CA ILE A 219 -18.47 15.27 -6.72
C ILE A 219 -19.18 14.10 -7.37
N VAL A 220 -18.41 13.10 -7.77
CA VAL A 220 -18.89 11.86 -8.39
C VAL A 220 -18.82 10.73 -7.38
N ALA A 221 -19.92 10.02 -7.23
CA ALA A 221 -19.96 8.84 -6.37
C ALA A 221 -19.31 7.63 -7.03
N ASP A 222 -18.49 6.89 -6.27
CA ASP A 222 -17.86 5.68 -6.79
C ASP A 222 -18.91 4.58 -7.02
N LYS A 223 -19.00 4.12 -8.26
CA LYS A 223 -19.90 3.06 -8.73
C LYS A 223 -19.83 1.79 -7.87
N TYR A 224 -18.64 1.41 -7.40
CA TYR A 224 -18.46 0.21 -6.58
C TYR A 224 -19.28 0.25 -5.30
N HIS A 225 -19.37 1.41 -4.66
CA HIS A 225 -20.12 1.58 -3.42
C HIS A 225 -21.63 1.42 -3.63
N PHE A 226 -22.15 1.86 -4.74
CA PHE A 226 -23.56 1.60 -5.13
C PHE A 226 -23.82 0.12 -5.37
N VAL A 227 -22.99 -0.52 -6.18
CA VAL A 227 -23.11 -1.96 -6.44
C VAL A 227 -23.10 -2.75 -5.13
N ARG A 228 -22.21 -2.41 -4.22
CA ARG A 228 -22.10 -3.03 -2.89
C ARG A 228 -23.38 -2.87 -2.05
N GLN A 229 -24.04 -1.72 -2.10
CA GLN A 229 -25.31 -1.51 -1.39
C GLN A 229 -26.39 -2.46 -1.93
N VAL A 230 -26.50 -2.59 -3.24
CA VAL A 230 -27.45 -3.52 -3.89
C VAL A 230 -27.15 -4.98 -3.52
N GLU A 231 -25.88 -5.36 -3.47
CA GLU A 231 -25.48 -6.70 -3.02
C GLU A 231 -25.80 -6.93 -1.52
N TRP A 232 -25.68 -5.90 -0.69
CA TRP A 232 -26.07 -5.97 0.72
C TRP A 232 -27.58 -6.19 0.89
N MET A 233 -28.42 -5.53 0.11
CA MET A 233 -29.86 -5.77 0.10
C MET A 233 -30.18 -7.28 -0.08
N ILE A 234 -29.60 -7.92 -1.08
CA ILE A 234 -29.78 -9.36 -1.30
C ILE A 234 -29.21 -10.20 -0.15
N ARG A 235 -28.03 -9.86 0.33
CA ARG A 235 -27.39 -10.59 1.44
C ARG A 235 -28.23 -10.53 2.70
N ASP A 236 -28.76 -9.38 3.04
CA ASP A 236 -29.48 -9.16 4.27
C ASP A 236 -30.88 -9.79 4.22
N LEU A 237 -31.60 -9.66 3.09
CA LEU A 237 -32.84 -10.40 2.84
C LEU A 237 -32.63 -11.91 2.95
N ARG A 238 -31.62 -12.43 2.25
CA ARG A 238 -31.27 -13.85 2.28
C ARG A 238 -30.97 -14.31 3.72
N THR A 239 -30.22 -13.53 4.48
CA THR A 239 -29.84 -13.87 5.86
C THR A 239 -31.06 -13.89 6.76
N ARG A 240 -31.95 -12.91 6.64
CA ARG A 240 -33.20 -12.85 7.39
C ARG A 240 -34.09 -14.06 7.07
N MET A 241 -34.27 -14.39 5.80
CA MET A 241 -35.11 -15.52 5.38
C MET A 241 -34.52 -16.87 5.82
N TYR A 242 -33.20 -17.06 5.64
CA TYR A 242 -32.52 -18.27 6.11
C TYR A 242 -32.75 -18.50 7.62
N ASN A 243 -32.70 -17.44 8.42
CA ASN A 243 -32.92 -17.55 9.88
C ASN A 243 -34.40 -17.73 10.29
N SER A 244 -35.32 -17.44 9.36
CA SER A 244 -36.75 -17.49 9.67
C SER A 244 -37.37 -18.88 9.54
N ASN A 245 -36.89 -19.71 8.58
CA ASN A 245 -37.52 -21.02 8.33
C ASN A 245 -36.55 -21.98 7.63
N ILE A 246 -36.64 -23.27 8.01
CA ILE A 246 -35.79 -24.36 7.46
C ILE A 246 -35.96 -24.54 5.94
N LYS A 247 -37.10 -24.18 5.37
CA LYS A 247 -37.33 -24.23 3.90
C LYS A 247 -36.35 -23.41 3.11
N PHE A 248 -35.71 -22.39 3.74
CA PHE A 248 -34.76 -21.49 3.12
C PHE A 248 -33.28 -21.90 3.31
N LYS A 249 -33.00 -23.11 3.81
CA LYS A 249 -31.62 -23.58 4.06
C LYS A 249 -30.70 -23.49 2.84
N ASP A 250 -31.24 -23.67 1.63
CA ASP A 250 -30.50 -23.62 0.38
C ASP A 250 -29.99 -22.21 0.04
N LEU A 251 -30.61 -21.17 0.59
CA LEU A 251 -30.12 -19.79 0.44
C LEU A 251 -28.71 -19.60 1.00
N LYS A 252 -28.37 -20.32 2.08
CA LYS A 252 -27.00 -20.29 2.63
C LYS A 252 -26.02 -21.04 1.73
N LYS A 253 -26.39 -22.18 1.21
CA LYS A 253 -25.55 -23.03 0.36
C LYS A 253 -25.23 -22.36 -0.98
N TYR A 254 -26.21 -21.76 -1.61
CA TYR A 254 -26.15 -21.26 -2.97
C TYR A 254 -26.17 -19.72 -3.06
N TRP A 255 -25.78 -19.01 -2.00
CA TRP A 255 -25.86 -17.56 -1.90
C TRP A 255 -25.12 -16.81 -3.05
N LYS A 256 -23.99 -17.37 -3.52
CA LYS A 256 -23.20 -16.78 -4.61
C LYS A 256 -24.00 -16.65 -5.90
N LEU A 257 -24.97 -17.55 -6.14
CA LEU A 257 -25.80 -17.50 -7.34
C LEU A 257 -26.72 -16.27 -7.35
N LEU A 258 -27.21 -15.86 -6.17
CA LEU A 258 -28.02 -14.65 -6.02
C LEU A 258 -27.20 -13.37 -6.27
N ALA A 259 -25.93 -13.38 -5.92
CA ALA A 259 -25.03 -12.24 -6.14
C ALA A 259 -24.48 -12.19 -7.58
N THR A 260 -24.48 -13.32 -8.32
CA THR A 260 -23.88 -13.40 -9.65
C THR A 260 -24.92 -13.05 -10.74
N ARG A 261 -24.46 -12.35 -11.80
CA ARG A 261 -25.29 -12.08 -12.99
C ARG A 261 -25.62 -13.37 -13.76
N PRO A 262 -26.83 -13.51 -14.35
CA PRO A 262 -27.21 -14.69 -15.12
C PRO A 262 -26.22 -15.05 -16.24
N SER A 263 -25.69 -14.05 -16.94
CA SER A 263 -24.74 -14.21 -18.04
C SER A 263 -23.41 -14.90 -17.63
N LYS A 264 -23.11 -14.93 -16.35
CA LYS A 264 -21.89 -15.57 -15.80
C LYS A 264 -22.17 -16.95 -15.20
N LEU A 265 -23.40 -17.43 -15.27
CA LEU A 265 -23.81 -18.69 -14.68
C LEU A 265 -23.91 -19.79 -15.73
N SER A 266 -23.48 -21.00 -15.38
CA SER A 266 -23.70 -22.20 -16.21
C SER A 266 -25.19 -22.60 -16.22
N TYR A 267 -25.61 -23.42 -17.18
CA TYR A 267 -26.99 -23.92 -17.26
C TYR A 267 -27.47 -24.57 -15.96
N LYS A 268 -26.65 -25.42 -15.35
CA LYS A 268 -26.96 -26.06 -14.06
C LYS A 268 -27.14 -25.03 -12.92
N GLN A 269 -26.34 -23.98 -12.91
CA GLN A 269 -26.45 -22.91 -11.92
C GLN A 269 -27.70 -22.05 -12.13
N LEU A 270 -28.09 -21.80 -13.38
CA LEU A 270 -29.33 -21.10 -13.72
C LEU A 270 -30.59 -21.89 -13.25
N GLU A 271 -30.59 -23.19 -13.36
CA GLU A 271 -31.68 -24.04 -12.86
C GLU A 271 -31.78 -23.98 -11.33
N VAL A 272 -30.64 -23.95 -10.62
CA VAL A 272 -30.62 -23.75 -9.18
C VAL A 272 -31.12 -22.34 -8.81
N LEU A 273 -30.66 -21.31 -9.51
CA LEU A 273 -31.11 -19.93 -9.30
C LEU A 273 -32.63 -19.79 -9.50
N LYS A 274 -33.17 -20.43 -10.53
CA LYS A 274 -34.64 -20.47 -10.81
C LYS A 274 -35.40 -21.06 -9.61
N ARG A 275 -34.91 -22.17 -9.05
CA ARG A 275 -35.49 -22.78 -7.83
C ARG A 275 -35.40 -21.86 -6.62
N LEU A 276 -34.27 -21.21 -6.40
CA LEU A 276 -34.13 -20.26 -5.28
C LEU A 276 -35.12 -19.10 -5.37
N LYS A 277 -35.30 -18.53 -6.57
CA LYS A 277 -36.30 -17.46 -6.81
C LYS A 277 -37.76 -17.92 -6.65
N ALA A 278 -38.02 -19.21 -6.84
CA ALA A 278 -39.35 -19.79 -6.63
C ALA A 278 -39.69 -20.07 -5.17
N LEU A 279 -38.72 -20.02 -4.25
CA LEU A 279 -38.96 -20.25 -2.80
C LEU A 279 -39.84 -19.18 -2.17
N ASP A 280 -39.73 -17.93 -2.65
CA ASP A 280 -40.48 -16.79 -2.09
C ASP A 280 -40.47 -15.62 -3.09
N THR A 281 -41.58 -14.87 -3.14
CA THR A 281 -41.72 -13.68 -3.99
C THR A 281 -40.69 -12.61 -3.66
N LYS A 282 -40.42 -12.39 -2.36
CA LYS A 282 -39.44 -11.38 -1.91
C LYS A 282 -38.03 -11.67 -2.43
N ILE A 283 -37.63 -12.95 -2.49
CA ILE A 283 -36.31 -13.34 -3.07
C ILE A 283 -36.29 -13.04 -4.57
N ARG A 284 -37.37 -13.39 -5.28
CA ARG A 284 -37.48 -13.14 -6.71
C ARG A 284 -37.42 -11.65 -7.02
N ASP A 285 -38.18 -10.85 -6.28
CA ASP A 285 -38.30 -9.41 -6.51
C ASP A 285 -37.01 -8.66 -6.14
N CYS A 286 -36.38 -9.00 -5.00
CA CYS A 286 -35.09 -8.48 -4.61
C CYS A 286 -33.99 -8.81 -5.64
N TYR A 287 -34.00 -10.05 -6.17
CA TYR A 287 -33.10 -10.41 -7.28
C TYR A 287 -33.41 -9.58 -8.54
N GLY A 288 -34.68 -9.33 -8.83
CA GLY A 288 -35.12 -8.44 -9.92
C GLY A 288 -34.59 -7.02 -9.77
N TYR A 289 -34.65 -6.43 -8.56
CA TYR A 289 -34.10 -5.11 -8.29
C TYR A 289 -32.58 -5.05 -8.54
N LYS A 290 -31.83 -6.08 -8.13
CA LYS A 290 -30.40 -6.17 -8.46
C LYS A 290 -30.15 -6.15 -9.96
N GLU A 291 -30.86 -6.97 -10.73
CA GLU A 291 -30.68 -7.04 -12.19
C GLU A 291 -31.11 -5.73 -12.87
N SER A 292 -32.18 -5.08 -12.38
CA SER A 292 -32.59 -3.76 -12.86
C SER A 292 -31.51 -2.71 -12.61
N PHE A 293 -30.90 -2.72 -11.43
CA PHE A 293 -29.79 -1.82 -11.10
C PHE A 293 -28.59 -2.01 -12.04
N TYR A 294 -28.23 -3.27 -12.33
CA TYR A 294 -27.14 -3.53 -13.26
C TYR A 294 -27.42 -3.05 -14.68
N LYS A 295 -28.67 -3.16 -15.15
CA LYS A 295 -29.10 -2.61 -16.44
C LYS A 295 -29.04 -1.09 -16.44
N LEU A 296 -29.51 -0.46 -15.37
CA LEU A 296 -29.42 1.00 -15.18
C LEU A 296 -27.97 1.48 -15.32
N MET A 297 -27.00 0.78 -14.71
CA MET A 297 -25.58 1.12 -14.79
C MET A 297 -24.95 0.91 -16.18
N GLU A 298 -25.67 0.36 -17.14
CA GLU A 298 -25.25 0.17 -18.55
C GLU A 298 -25.78 1.28 -19.47
N ILE A 299 -26.65 2.16 -18.98
CA ILE A 299 -27.20 3.30 -19.73
C ILE A 299 -26.11 4.37 -19.86
N GLU A 300 -25.81 4.77 -21.10
CA GLU A 300 -24.78 5.77 -21.40
C GLU A 300 -25.39 7.19 -21.52
N ASN A 301 -26.67 7.28 -21.95
CA ASN A 301 -27.37 8.55 -22.09
C ASN A 301 -27.80 9.05 -20.70
N ILE A 302 -27.40 10.29 -20.33
CA ILE A 302 -27.64 10.85 -19.01
C ILE A 302 -29.14 11.13 -18.76
N GLU A 303 -29.88 11.57 -19.77
CA GLU A 303 -31.31 11.87 -19.62
C GLU A 303 -32.11 10.59 -19.40
N GLU A 304 -31.82 9.56 -20.21
CA GLU A 304 -32.41 8.23 -20.06
C GLU A 304 -32.05 7.62 -18.70
N PHE A 305 -30.77 7.77 -18.28
CA PHE A 305 -30.32 7.29 -16.97
C PHE A 305 -31.11 7.95 -15.84
N CYS A 306 -31.32 9.27 -15.86
CA CYS A 306 -32.07 9.96 -14.82
C CYS A 306 -33.52 9.46 -14.73
N ILE A 307 -34.20 9.32 -15.86
CA ILE A 307 -35.59 8.81 -15.92
C ILE A 307 -35.67 7.37 -15.36
N GLU A 308 -34.78 6.51 -15.81
CA GLU A 308 -34.77 5.11 -15.35
C GLU A 308 -34.30 4.97 -13.91
N PHE A 309 -33.46 5.88 -13.43
CA PHE A 309 -33.05 5.92 -12.03
C PHE A 309 -34.23 6.32 -11.12
N ASP A 310 -35.00 7.34 -11.47
CA ASP A 310 -36.19 7.73 -10.73
C ASP A 310 -37.23 6.61 -10.71
N ASN A 311 -37.47 5.96 -11.84
CA ASN A 311 -38.32 4.76 -11.94
C ASN A 311 -37.84 3.63 -11.05
N TYR A 312 -36.52 3.45 -10.94
CA TYR A 312 -35.91 2.45 -10.09
C TYR A 312 -36.14 2.76 -8.59
N ILE A 313 -35.94 4.00 -8.18
CA ILE A 313 -36.15 4.46 -6.80
C ILE A 313 -37.64 4.28 -6.43
N GLU A 314 -38.58 4.72 -7.24
CA GLU A 314 -40.01 4.51 -6.99
C GLU A 314 -40.38 3.01 -6.81
N LYS A 315 -39.78 2.12 -7.60
CA LYS A 315 -39.93 0.68 -7.43
C LYS A 315 -39.46 0.19 -6.08
N LEU A 316 -38.32 0.69 -5.62
CA LEU A 316 -37.79 0.31 -4.29
C LEU A 316 -38.68 0.83 -3.16
N GLU A 317 -39.16 2.06 -3.24
CA GLU A 317 -40.03 2.68 -2.24
C GLU A 317 -41.38 1.95 -2.11
N ARG A 318 -41.95 1.51 -3.23
CA ARG A 318 -43.20 0.73 -3.25
C ARG A 318 -43.01 -0.74 -2.84
N SER A 319 -41.78 -1.15 -2.57
CA SER A 319 -41.47 -2.54 -2.23
C SER A 319 -41.83 -2.87 -0.78
N GLU A 320 -42.41 -4.04 -0.55
CA GLU A 320 -42.62 -4.62 0.77
C GLU A 320 -41.33 -5.23 1.37
N ILE A 321 -40.20 -5.12 0.65
CA ILE A 321 -38.91 -5.66 1.10
C ILE A 321 -38.21 -4.59 1.92
N LYS A 322 -38.12 -4.80 3.25
CA LYS A 322 -37.50 -3.84 4.16
C LYS A 322 -36.08 -3.44 3.75
N GLU A 323 -35.34 -4.38 3.18
CA GLU A 323 -33.95 -4.17 2.77
C GLU A 323 -33.82 -3.30 1.52
N SER A 324 -34.87 -3.20 0.67
CA SER A 324 -34.87 -2.31 -0.50
C SER A 324 -35.00 -0.84 -0.10
N LEU A 325 -35.68 -0.54 1.02
CA LEU A 325 -35.87 0.82 1.51
C LEU A 325 -34.56 1.51 1.96
N TYR A 326 -33.48 0.77 2.17
CA TYR A 326 -32.17 1.35 2.47
C TYR A 326 -31.41 1.82 1.21
N LEU A 327 -31.94 1.49 0.02
CA LEU A 327 -31.37 1.89 -1.28
C LEU A 327 -32.10 3.09 -1.88
N ALA A 328 -33.37 3.26 -1.56
CA ALA A 328 -34.17 4.42 -1.92
C ALA A 328 -33.87 5.61 -1.01
#